data_4e280d53defc377791a657f9ed63f3f1
#
_entry.id   4e280d53defc377791a657f9ed63f3f1
#
_cell.length_a   1.000
_cell.length_b   1.000
_cell.length_c   1.000
_cell.angle_alpha   90.00
_cell.angle_beta   90.00
_cell.angle_gamma   90.00
#
_symmetry.space_group_name_H-M   'P 1'
#
loop_
_entity.id
_entity.type
_entity.pdbx_description
1 polymer ?
#
loop_
_entity_poly.entity_id
_entity_poly.type
_entity_poly.pdbx_seq_one_letter_code
_entity_poly.pdbx_strand_id
1 'polypeptide(L)'
;MDLHEQGMSSRTFVIAAIVCVLLQAGLAPQISIAGGRVNFMIILVCLSVFSGDPTRAVMCGFCSGLFYDLSAAVPVGVMSLLLTVGSFALVHSAAGQTGGTPSARGITVGAFAFVINVIYSIILLFMGLETSFVVAIFGHALPSSILTGLVAIPFLMSGVVPQSGYGFSARGGRQTGMRFKPKTRKLK
;
A
#
# COMPACT_ATOMS: atom_id res chain seq x y z
N MET A 1 9.97 10.23 26.69
CA MET A 1 8.64 10.62 26.10
C MET A 1 8.49 9.81 24.84
N ASP A 2 8.13 8.53 25.06
CA ASP A 2 8.11 7.52 24.00
C ASP A 2 6.83 7.70 23.20
N LEU A 3 6.97 8.38 22.05
CA LEU A 3 5.94 8.36 21.02
C LEU A 3 5.94 6.94 20.43
N HIS A 4 5.13 6.08 21.01
CA HIS A 4 4.87 4.75 20.50
C HIS A 4 4.44 4.89 19.03
N GLU A 5 5.35 4.55 18.16
CA GLU A 5 5.11 4.31 16.75
C GLU A 5 3.99 3.28 16.61
N GLN A 6 2.79 3.75 16.27
CA GLN A 6 1.66 2.90 15.88
C GLN A 6 1.86 2.37 14.46
N GLY A 7 3.09 2.01 14.14
CA GLY A 7 3.46 1.35 12.90
C GLY A 7 3.13 -0.13 12.92
N MET A 8 2.99 -0.71 11.76
CA MET A 8 2.84 -2.15 11.58
C MET A 8 4.01 -2.89 12.24
N SER A 9 3.73 -3.90 13.08
CA SER A 9 4.76 -4.72 13.71
C SER A 9 5.70 -5.30 12.65
N SER A 10 7.01 -5.27 12.90
CA SER A 10 8.00 -5.83 11.97
C SER A 10 7.74 -7.30 11.63
N ARG A 11 7.23 -8.08 12.58
CA ARG A 11 6.86 -9.49 12.34
C ARG A 11 5.70 -9.61 11.36
N THR A 12 4.65 -8.82 11.53
CA THR A 12 3.49 -8.80 10.64
C THR A 12 3.88 -8.37 9.22
N PHE A 13 4.78 -7.39 9.12
CA PHE A 13 5.30 -6.94 7.83
C PHE A 13 6.07 -8.05 7.11
N VAL A 14 6.99 -8.73 7.81
CA VAL A 14 7.78 -9.84 7.24
C VAL A 14 6.87 -10.98 6.76
N ILE A 15 5.85 -11.35 7.55
CA ILE A 15 4.88 -12.37 7.15
C ILE A 15 4.12 -11.93 5.89
N ALA A 16 3.64 -10.69 5.85
CA ALA A 16 2.96 -10.15 4.67
C ALA A 16 3.87 -10.13 3.44
N ALA A 17 5.15 -9.77 3.61
CA ALA A 17 6.14 -9.79 2.53
C ALA A 17 6.36 -11.20 1.99
N ILE A 18 6.55 -12.20 2.86
CA ILE A 18 6.71 -13.60 2.45
C ILE A 18 5.48 -14.08 1.70
N VAL A 19 4.28 -13.81 2.22
CA VAL A 19 3.02 -14.20 1.56
C VAL A 19 2.90 -13.54 0.18
N CYS A 20 3.15 -12.23 0.07
CA CYS A 20 3.10 -11.53 -1.21
C CYS A 20 4.11 -12.08 -2.22
N VAL A 21 5.34 -12.39 -1.80
CA VAL A 21 6.39 -12.99 -2.65
C VAL A 21 5.97 -14.37 -3.14
N LEU A 22 5.44 -15.22 -2.26
CA LEU A 22 4.96 -16.55 -2.63
C LEU A 22 3.77 -16.48 -3.60
N LEU A 23 2.82 -15.57 -3.35
CA LEU A 23 1.69 -15.34 -4.24
C LEU A 23 2.12 -14.78 -5.59
N GLN A 24 3.11 -13.89 -5.60
CA GLN A 24 3.66 -13.34 -6.85
C GLN A 24 4.33 -14.43 -7.68
N ALA A 25 5.10 -15.31 -7.06
CA ALA A 25 5.81 -16.37 -7.78
C ALA A 25 4.88 -17.52 -8.22
N GLY A 26 3.93 -17.91 -7.35
CA GLY A 26 3.08 -19.07 -7.59
C GLY A 26 1.74 -18.77 -8.25
N LEU A 27 1.08 -17.69 -7.83
CA LEU A 27 -0.30 -17.40 -8.21
C LEU A 27 -0.42 -16.36 -9.33
N ALA A 28 0.42 -15.32 -9.32
CA ALA A 28 0.34 -14.25 -10.31
C ALA A 28 0.48 -14.74 -11.76
N PRO A 29 1.34 -15.72 -12.11
CA PRO A 29 1.42 -16.24 -13.47
C PRO A 29 0.17 -17.03 -13.89
N GLN A 30 -0.56 -17.61 -12.94
CA GLN A 30 -1.74 -18.44 -13.19
C GLN A 30 -3.02 -17.60 -13.36
N ILE A 31 -3.08 -16.44 -12.73
CA ILE A 31 -4.24 -15.55 -12.79
C ILE A 31 -3.99 -14.46 -13.83
N SER A 32 -4.45 -14.73 -15.06
CA SER A 32 -4.50 -13.72 -16.12
C SER A 32 -5.94 -13.57 -16.58
N ILE A 33 -6.53 -12.41 -16.32
CA ILE A 33 -7.91 -12.08 -16.73
C ILE A 33 -7.85 -10.91 -17.69
N ALA A 34 -8.38 -11.11 -18.89
CA ALA A 34 -8.39 -10.11 -19.96
C ALA A 34 -7.00 -9.50 -20.27
N GLY A 35 -5.94 -10.30 -20.18
CA GLY A 35 -4.55 -9.86 -20.40
C GLY A 35 -3.89 -9.20 -19.19
N GLY A 36 -4.64 -8.85 -18.15
CA GLY A 36 -4.11 -8.28 -16.93
C GLY A 36 -3.67 -9.35 -15.93
N ARG A 37 -2.60 -9.08 -15.17
CA ARG A 37 -2.09 -9.93 -14.08
C ARG A 37 -2.13 -9.19 -12.77
N VAL A 38 -2.41 -9.90 -11.68
CA VAL A 38 -2.32 -9.34 -10.33
C VAL A 38 -0.87 -9.05 -10.00
N ASN A 39 -0.61 -7.88 -9.43
CA ASN A 39 0.72 -7.51 -8.97
C ASN A 39 0.74 -7.41 -7.44
N PHE A 40 1.12 -8.51 -6.77
CA PHE A 40 1.23 -8.56 -5.31
C PHE A 40 2.37 -7.69 -4.77
N MET A 41 3.36 -7.35 -5.60
CA MET A 41 4.44 -6.47 -5.20
C MET A 41 3.94 -5.03 -4.99
N ILE A 42 3.01 -4.56 -5.82
CA ILE A 42 2.35 -3.26 -5.63
C ILE A 42 1.55 -3.25 -4.32
N ILE A 43 0.82 -4.33 -4.01
CA ILE A 43 0.07 -4.46 -2.75
C ILE A 43 1.02 -4.36 -1.56
N LEU A 44 2.14 -5.08 -1.58
CA LEU A 44 3.15 -5.05 -0.52
C LEU A 44 3.73 -3.63 -0.31
N VAL A 45 4.03 -2.93 -1.39
CA VAL A 45 4.52 -1.53 -1.33
C VAL A 45 3.47 -0.63 -0.69
N CYS A 46 2.21 -0.72 -1.10
CA CYS A 46 1.13 0.07 -0.51
C CYS A 46 0.91 -0.25 0.99
N LEU A 47 1.00 -1.52 1.40
CA LEU A 47 0.97 -1.91 2.82
C LEU A 47 2.09 -1.24 3.60
N SER A 48 3.29 -1.17 3.02
CA SER A 48 4.44 -0.50 3.60
C SER A 48 4.22 1.02 3.73
N VAL A 49 3.67 1.65 2.70
CA VAL A 49 3.30 3.08 2.72
C VAL A 49 2.28 3.37 3.82
N PHE A 50 1.23 2.57 3.93
CA PHE A 50 0.20 2.73 4.96
C PHE A 50 0.70 2.45 6.38
N SER A 51 1.88 1.85 6.54
CA SER A 51 2.50 1.69 7.86
C SER A 51 3.10 2.98 8.41
N GLY A 52 3.23 4.03 7.58
CA GLY A 52 3.67 5.36 7.98
C GLY A 52 5.18 5.56 8.08
N ASP A 53 6.00 4.56 7.74
CA ASP A 53 7.47 4.66 7.72
C ASP A 53 7.96 4.89 6.29
N PRO A 54 8.41 6.13 5.94
CA PRO A 54 8.85 6.46 4.60
C PRO A 54 10.06 5.65 4.14
N THR A 55 11.02 5.42 5.02
CA THR A 55 12.24 4.68 4.70
C THR A 55 11.92 3.23 4.36
N ARG A 56 11.07 2.60 5.18
CA ARG A 56 10.60 1.23 4.93
C ARG A 56 9.84 1.14 3.63
N ALA A 57 8.98 2.11 3.32
CA ALA A 57 8.18 2.12 2.10
C ALA A 57 9.06 2.18 0.84
N VAL A 58 10.08 3.04 0.83
CA VAL A 58 11.02 3.19 -0.29
C VAL A 58 11.88 1.94 -0.47
N MET A 59 12.44 1.40 0.62
CA MET A 59 13.22 0.16 0.58
C MET A 59 12.38 -1.03 0.11
N CYS A 60 11.14 -1.12 0.59
CA CYS A 60 10.18 -2.13 0.14
C CYS A 60 9.86 -1.95 -1.35
N GLY A 61 9.69 -0.72 -1.83
CA GLY A 61 9.47 -0.41 -3.24
C GLY A 61 10.60 -0.92 -4.11
N PHE A 62 11.84 -0.65 -3.71
CA PHE A 62 13.02 -1.13 -4.42
C PHE A 62 13.11 -2.66 -4.46
N CYS A 63 13.04 -3.32 -3.30
CA CYS A 63 13.15 -4.78 -3.22
C CYS A 63 12.00 -5.49 -3.95
N SER A 64 10.77 -5.00 -3.81
CA SER A 64 9.59 -5.56 -4.48
C SER A 64 9.67 -5.41 -6.00
N GLY A 65 10.12 -4.25 -6.47
CA GLY A 65 10.30 -4.01 -7.89
C GLY A 65 11.42 -4.87 -8.49
N LEU A 66 12.53 -5.00 -7.76
CA LEU A 66 13.64 -5.87 -8.19
C LEU A 66 13.20 -7.33 -8.26
N PHE A 67 12.43 -7.80 -7.28
CA PHE A 67 11.87 -9.16 -7.32
C PHE A 67 10.94 -9.35 -8.52
N TYR A 68 10.10 -8.35 -8.82
CA TYR A 68 9.23 -8.39 -10.00
C TYR A 68 10.03 -8.47 -11.29
N ASP A 69 11.03 -7.61 -11.45
CA ASP A 69 11.88 -7.57 -12.65
C ASP A 69 12.65 -8.88 -12.87
N LEU A 70 13.15 -9.50 -11.80
CA LEU A 70 13.83 -10.78 -11.85
C LEU A 70 12.88 -11.95 -12.14
N SER A 71 11.60 -11.81 -11.79
CA SER A 71 10.57 -12.85 -12.02
C SER A 71 9.93 -12.77 -13.40
N ALA A 72 10.06 -11.64 -14.08
CA ALA A 72 9.50 -11.38 -15.39
C ALA A 72 10.62 -11.37 -16.44
N ALA A 73 10.32 -11.84 -17.66
CA ALA A 73 11.26 -11.80 -18.80
C ALA A 73 11.29 -10.38 -19.43
N VAL A 74 11.59 -9.37 -18.63
CA VAL A 74 11.58 -7.95 -18.99
C VAL A 74 12.90 -7.30 -18.59
N PRO A 75 13.23 -6.09 -19.09
CA PRO A 75 14.44 -5.40 -18.67
C PRO A 75 14.48 -5.15 -17.18
N VAL A 76 15.53 -5.64 -16.53
CA VAL A 76 15.72 -5.52 -15.07
C VAL A 76 15.92 -4.06 -14.68
N GLY A 77 15.23 -3.61 -13.64
CA GLY A 77 15.37 -2.28 -13.05
C GLY A 77 14.22 -1.32 -13.33
N VAL A 78 13.41 -1.55 -14.36
CA VAL A 78 12.30 -0.66 -14.70
C VAL A 78 11.24 -0.62 -13.61
N MET A 79 10.75 -1.78 -13.19
CA MET A 79 9.73 -1.86 -12.14
C MET A 79 10.30 -1.48 -10.78
N SER A 80 11.56 -1.82 -10.52
CA SER A 80 12.28 -1.43 -9.31
C SER A 80 12.36 0.10 -9.18
N LEU A 81 12.72 0.80 -10.25
CA LEU A 81 12.76 2.26 -10.27
C LEU A 81 11.36 2.85 -10.07
N LEU A 82 10.36 2.35 -10.81
CA LEU A 82 8.99 2.85 -10.73
C LEU A 82 8.39 2.68 -9.34
N LEU A 83 8.56 1.52 -8.71
CA LEU A 83 8.03 1.27 -7.37
C LEU A 83 8.79 2.07 -6.30
N THR A 84 10.09 2.31 -6.48
CA THR A 84 10.89 3.14 -5.57
C THR A 84 10.42 4.59 -5.60
N VAL A 85 10.36 5.18 -6.79
CA VAL A 85 9.92 6.58 -6.97
C VAL A 85 8.43 6.70 -6.62
N GLY A 86 7.62 5.75 -7.05
CA GLY A 86 6.20 5.72 -6.76
C GLY A 86 5.88 5.60 -5.26
N SER A 87 6.59 4.75 -4.52
CA SER A 87 6.42 4.63 -3.08
C SER A 87 6.80 5.92 -2.36
N PHE A 88 7.89 6.57 -2.77
CA PHE A 88 8.29 7.87 -2.25
C PHE A 88 7.21 8.94 -2.50
N ALA A 89 6.71 9.03 -3.72
CA ALA A 89 5.65 9.97 -4.08
C ALA A 89 4.35 9.68 -3.31
N LEU A 90 3.97 8.40 -3.16
CA LEU A 90 2.77 7.99 -2.47
C LEU A 90 2.83 8.31 -0.96
N VAL A 91 3.97 8.07 -0.30
CA VAL A 91 4.17 8.42 1.11
C VAL A 91 4.00 9.92 1.36
N HIS A 92 4.49 10.76 0.44
CA HIS A 92 4.41 12.22 0.57
C HIS A 92 3.07 12.79 0.08
N SER A 93 2.21 11.96 -0.52
CA SER A 93 0.87 12.37 -0.96
C SER A 93 -0.15 12.25 0.18
N ALA A 94 -1.23 13.02 0.10
CA ALA A 94 -2.37 12.90 1.01
C ALA A 94 -3.00 11.49 0.97
N ALA A 95 -2.93 10.79 -0.17
CA ALA A 95 -3.44 9.44 -0.34
C ALA A 95 -2.67 8.40 0.48
N GLY A 96 -1.36 8.56 0.67
CA GLY A 96 -0.54 7.69 1.52
C GLY A 96 -0.80 7.87 3.00
N GLN A 97 -1.24 9.07 3.41
CA GLN A 97 -1.50 9.42 4.81
C GLN A 97 -2.93 9.08 5.27
N THR A 98 -3.78 8.60 4.38
CA THR A 98 -5.20 8.43 4.67
C THR A 98 -5.43 7.25 5.63
N GLY A 99 -5.80 7.56 6.87
CA GLY A 99 -6.44 6.65 7.81
C GLY A 99 -7.87 6.32 7.37
N GLY A 100 -8.05 5.85 6.13
CA GLY A 100 -9.37 5.57 5.55
C GLY A 100 -9.88 4.17 5.81
N THR A 101 -11.12 3.95 5.39
CA THR A 101 -11.75 2.62 5.36
C THR A 101 -10.94 1.67 4.45
N PRO A 102 -11.00 0.34 4.65
CA PRO A 102 -10.32 -0.63 3.78
C PRO A 102 -10.66 -0.44 2.29
N SER A 103 -11.88 -0.05 1.97
CA SER A 103 -12.31 0.24 0.60
C SER A 103 -11.61 1.48 0.02
N ALA A 104 -11.48 2.57 0.78
CA ALA A 104 -10.76 3.76 0.32
C ALA A 104 -9.28 3.46 0.06
N ARG A 105 -8.65 2.69 0.93
CA ARG A 105 -7.27 2.21 0.72
C ARG A 105 -7.16 1.29 -0.50
N GLY A 106 -8.15 0.42 -0.74
CA GLY A 106 -8.22 -0.41 -1.95
C GLY A 106 -8.27 0.41 -3.23
N ILE A 107 -9.05 1.50 -3.25
CA ILE A 107 -9.08 2.45 -4.37
C ILE A 107 -7.70 3.11 -4.56
N THR A 108 -7.04 3.51 -3.48
CA THR A 108 -5.68 4.08 -3.55
C THR A 108 -4.69 3.07 -4.15
N VAL A 109 -4.75 1.80 -3.73
CA VAL A 109 -3.92 0.73 -4.31
C VAL A 109 -4.21 0.56 -5.79
N GLY A 110 -5.48 0.51 -6.18
CA GLY A 110 -5.89 0.39 -7.58
C GLY A 110 -5.43 1.58 -8.44
N ALA A 111 -5.59 2.80 -7.94
CA ALA A 111 -5.14 4.02 -8.62
C ALA A 111 -3.60 4.05 -8.75
N PHE A 112 -2.88 3.71 -7.68
CA PHE A 112 -1.43 3.61 -7.71
C PHE A 112 -0.96 2.54 -8.68
N ALA A 113 -1.58 1.35 -8.66
CA ALA A 113 -1.29 0.27 -9.60
C ALA A 113 -1.54 0.71 -11.04
N PHE A 114 -2.62 1.46 -11.29
CA PHE A 114 -2.91 1.99 -12.63
C PHE A 114 -1.81 2.93 -13.13
N VAL A 115 -1.42 3.91 -12.32
CA VAL A 115 -0.35 4.85 -12.68
C VAL A 115 0.96 4.11 -12.96
N ILE A 116 1.37 3.20 -12.08
CA ILE A 116 2.59 2.43 -12.24
C ILE A 116 2.53 1.58 -13.51
N ASN A 117 1.43 0.87 -13.76
CA ASN A 117 1.30 0.00 -14.93
C ASN A 117 1.25 0.81 -16.25
N VAL A 118 0.62 1.99 -16.26
CA VAL A 118 0.60 2.86 -17.43
C VAL A 118 2.02 3.35 -17.76
N ILE A 119 2.75 3.86 -16.76
CA ILE A 119 4.12 4.33 -16.96
C ILE A 119 5.02 3.17 -17.40
N TYR A 120 4.86 2.00 -16.80
CA TYR A 120 5.58 0.79 -17.15
C TYR A 120 5.34 0.38 -18.61
N SER A 121 4.07 0.35 -19.04
CA SER A 121 3.69 0.04 -20.43
C SER A 121 4.25 1.07 -21.42
N ILE A 122 4.27 2.35 -21.05
CA ILE A 122 4.87 3.40 -21.89
C ILE A 122 6.38 3.16 -22.06
N ILE A 123 7.09 2.81 -20.99
CA ILE A 123 8.52 2.49 -21.04
C ILE A 123 8.78 1.28 -21.94
N LEU A 124 8.00 0.20 -21.79
CA LEU A 124 8.12 -1.00 -22.64
C LEU A 124 7.84 -0.69 -24.12
N LEU A 125 6.90 0.21 -24.40
CA LEU A 125 6.60 0.67 -25.75
C LEU A 125 7.82 1.40 -26.35
N PHE A 126 8.45 2.32 -25.59
CA PHE A 126 9.67 3.00 -26.05
C PHE A 126 10.85 2.05 -26.24
N MET A 127 10.89 0.95 -25.48
CA MET A 127 11.91 -0.10 -25.66
C MET A 127 11.60 -1.05 -26.84
N GLY A 128 10.45 -0.88 -27.50
CA GLY A 128 10.05 -1.71 -28.65
C GLY A 128 9.54 -3.11 -28.24
N LEU A 129 9.27 -3.33 -26.96
CA LEU A 129 8.76 -4.60 -26.44
C LEU A 129 7.24 -4.73 -26.55
N GLU A 130 6.55 -3.61 -26.66
CA GLU A 130 5.10 -3.52 -26.90
C GLU A 130 4.83 -2.93 -28.30
N THR A 131 3.83 -3.48 -28.98
CA THR A 131 3.53 -3.10 -30.38
C THR A 131 2.46 -2.03 -30.51
N SER A 132 1.61 -1.84 -29.49
CA SER A 132 0.46 -0.94 -29.55
C SER A 132 0.16 -0.30 -28.20
N PHE A 133 0.10 1.03 -28.18
CA PHE A 133 -0.27 1.82 -27.00
C PHE A 133 -1.67 1.47 -26.44
N VAL A 134 -2.63 1.22 -27.34
CA VAL A 134 -4.00 0.88 -26.96
C VAL A 134 -4.04 -0.48 -26.24
N VAL A 135 -3.34 -1.48 -26.77
CA VAL A 135 -3.26 -2.81 -26.15
C VAL A 135 -2.52 -2.74 -24.81
N ALA A 136 -1.44 -1.97 -24.73
CA ALA A 136 -0.68 -1.80 -23.50
C ALA A 136 -1.53 -1.21 -22.37
N ILE A 137 -2.35 -0.19 -22.64
CA ILE A 137 -3.19 0.45 -21.62
C ILE A 137 -4.46 -0.37 -21.35
N PHE A 138 -5.26 -0.66 -22.37
CA PHE A 138 -6.57 -1.28 -22.19
C PHE A 138 -6.49 -2.80 -22.01
N GLY A 139 -5.50 -3.46 -22.63
CA GLY A 139 -5.28 -4.90 -22.54
C GLY A 139 -4.47 -5.31 -21.32
N HIS A 140 -3.56 -4.47 -20.83
CA HIS A 140 -2.66 -4.85 -19.74
C HIS A 140 -2.78 -3.95 -18.50
N ALA A 141 -2.61 -2.63 -18.63
CA ALA A 141 -2.54 -1.74 -17.47
C ALA A 141 -3.87 -1.64 -16.72
N LEU A 142 -4.98 -1.48 -17.42
CA LEU A 142 -6.32 -1.31 -16.84
C LEU A 142 -6.81 -2.59 -16.11
N PRO A 143 -6.82 -3.78 -16.76
CA PRO A 143 -7.25 -5.01 -16.08
C PRO A 143 -6.33 -5.36 -14.89
N SER A 144 -5.00 -5.20 -15.04
CA SER A 144 -4.05 -5.45 -13.96
C SER A 144 -4.31 -4.56 -12.74
N SER A 145 -4.61 -3.28 -12.96
CA SER A 145 -4.85 -2.33 -11.86
C SER A 145 -6.14 -2.63 -11.10
N ILE A 146 -7.22 -2.96 -11.83
CA ILE A 146 -8.50 -3.35 -11.23
C ILE A 146 -8.33 -4.62 -10.41
N LEU A 147 -7.70 -5.65 -10.99
CA LEU A 147 -7.44 -6.91 -10.30
C LEU A 147 -6.58 -6.71 -9.05
N THR A 148 -5.50 -5.93 -9.16
CA THR A 148 -4.61 -5.63 -8.03
C THR A 148 -5.35 -4.87 -6.94
N GLY A 149 -6.19 -3.88 -7.29
CA GLY A 149 -7.01 -3.15 -6.34
C GLY A 149 -8.05 -4.01 -5.64
N LEU A 150 -8.73 -4.90 -6.36
CA LEU A 150 -9.70 -5.85 -5.78
C LEU A 150 -9.03 -6.83 -4.83
N VAL A 151 -7.91 -7.42 -5.24
CA VAL A 151 -7.14 -8.37 -4.41
C VAL A 151 -6.51 -7.69 -3.21
N ALA A 152 -6.23 -6.38 -3.27
CA ALA A 152 -5.73 -5.64 -2.13
C ALA A 152 -6.74 -5.53 -0.97
N ILE A 153 -8.06 -5.53 -1.25
CA ILE A 153 -9.10 -5.37 -0.23
C ILE A 153 -8.99 -6.41 0.89
N PRO A 154 -8.95 -7.74 0.64
CA PRO A 154 -8.82 -8.72 1.69
C PRO A 154 -7.48 -8.59 2.46
N PHE A 155 -6.39 -8.20 1.82
CA PHE A 155 -5.14 -7.91 2.51
C PHE A 155 -5.27 -6.72 3.48
N LEU A 156 -5.98 -5.68 3.09
CA LEU A 156 -6.24 -4.50 3.93
C LEU A 156 -7.23 -4.80 5.07
N MET A 157 -8.15 -5.74 4.88
CA MET A 157 -9.11 -6.18 5.89
C MET A 157 -8.50 -7.15 6.90
N SER A 158 -7.44 -7.86 6.57
CA SER A 158 -6.79 -8.86 7.44
C SER A 158 -6.10 -8.27 8.67
N GLY A 159 -6.23 -6.97 8.94
CA GLY A 159 -5.64 -6.30 10.11
C GLY A 159 -4.13 -6.13 10.03
N VAL A 160 -3.53 -6.40 8.88
CA VAL A 160 -2.08 -6.22 8.63
C VAL A 160 -1.70 -4.74 8.74
N VAL A 161 -2.61 -3.84 8.34
CA VAL A 161 -2.42 -2.38 8.47
C VAL A 161 -3.14 -1.89 9.72
N PRO A 162 -2.47 -1.14 10.62
CA PRO A 162 -3.12 -0.52 11.74
C PRO A 162 -4.28 0.36 11.23
N GLN A 163 -5.48 0.08 11.69
CA GLN A 163 -6.60 0.98 11.47
C GLN A 163 -6.40 2.14 12.41
N SER A 164 -5.84 3.25 11.91
CA SER A 164 -5.83 4.51 12.63
C SER A 164 -7.29 4.89 12.87
N GLY A 165 -7.78 4.59 14.07
CA GLY A 165 -9.14 4.89 14.46
C GLY A 165 -9.36 6.39 14.63
N TYR A 166 -9.49 7.11 13.54
CA TYR A 166 -10.28 8.32 13.51
C TYR A 166 -11.77 7.95 13.43
N GLY A 167 -12.16 6.97 14.23
CA GLY A 167 -13.54 6.82 14.63
C GLY A 167 -13.82 7.94 15.61
N PHE A 168 -14.59 8.93 15.19
CA PHE A 168 -15.29 9.83 16.08
C PHE A 168 -16.09 8.95 17.04
N SER A 169 -15.50 8.63 18.19
CA SER A 169 -16.22 7.99 19.28
C SER A 169 -17.21 9.02 19.82
N ALA A 170 -18.37 9.08 19.18
CA ALA A 170 -19.59 9.57 19.80
C ALA A 170 -20.00 8.59 20.91
N ARG A 171 -19.08 8.25 21.79
CA ARG A 171 -19.40 7.57 23.03
C ARG A 171 -19.44 8.64 24.10
N GLY A 172 -20.67 8.98 24.48
CA GLY A 172 -21.04 9.99 25.44
C GLY A 172 -20.04 10.15 26.56
N GLY A 173 -19.52 11.36 26.65
CA GLY A 173 -18.65 11.77 27.74
C GLY A 173 -19.32 11.52 29.08
N ARG A 174 -18.87 10.50 29.77
CA ARG A 174 -19.03 10.46 31.22
C ARG A 174 -18.01 11.45 31.74
N GLN A 175 -18.45 12.71 31.86
CA GLN A 175 -17.71 13.73 32.57
C GLN A 175 -17.45 13.22 33.99
N THR A 176 -16.23 12.76 34.20
CA THR A 176 -15.68 12.62 35.55
C THR A 176 -15.46 14.04 36.05
N GLY A 177 -16.48 14.62 36.67
CA GLY A 177 -16.41 15.92 37.30
C GLY A 177 -15.26 15.90 38.30
N MET A 178 -14.25 16.73 38.04
CA MET A 178 -13.25 17.05 39.05
C MET A 178 -13.98 17.70 40.22
N ARG A 179 -14.17 16.90 41.25
CA ARG A 179 -14.73 17.34 42.52
C ARG A 179 -13.67 18.21 43.21
N PHE A 180 -13.73 19.49 43.00
CA PHE A 180 -12.95 20.49 43.76
C PHE A 180 -13.37 20.36 45.22
N LYS A 181 -12.51 19.85 46.12
CA LYS A 181 -12.66 19.98 47.57
C LYS A 181 -12.13 21.35 48.00
N PRO A 182 -12.97 22.26 48.47
CA PRO A 182 -12.47 23.53 49.05
C PRO A 182 -11.72 23.20 50.37
N LYS A 183 -10.47 23.63 50.40
CA LYS A 183 -9.62 23.50 51.59
C LYS A 183 -10.06 24.59 52.57
N THR A 184 -10.92 24.23 53.56
CA THR A 184 -11.27 25.12 54.66
C THR A 184 -10.06 25.37 55.53
N ARG A 185 -9.54 26.59 55.47
CA ARG A 185 -8.47 27.13 56.33
C ARG A 185 -9.12 27.48 57.69
N LYS A 186 -8.91 26.68 58.72
CA LYS A 186 -9.23 27.06 60.09
C LYS A 186 -8.24 28.12 60.55
N LEU A 187 -8.72 29.34 60.71
CA LEU A 187 -8.03 30.40 61.44
C LEU A 187 -8.22 30.13 62.94
N LYS A 188 -7.12 30.03 63.69
CA LYS A 188 -7.03 30.21 65.13
C LYS A 188 -6.50 31.59 65.41
#